data_160452d7a1cabd4a88aa97e7ccd4b7c0
#
_entry.id   160452d7a1cabd4a88aa97e7ccd4b7c0
#
_cell.length_a   1.000
_cell.length_b   1.000
_cell.length_c   1.000
_cell.angle_alpha   90.00
_cell.angle_beta   90.00
_cell.angle_gamma   90.00
#
_symmetry.space_group_name_H-M   'P 1'
#
loop_
_entity.id
_entity.type
_entity.pdbx_description
1 polymer ?
#
loop_
_entity_poly.entity_id
_entity_poly.type
_entity_poly.pdbx_seq_one_letter_code
_entity_poly.pdbx_strand_id
1 'polypeptide(L)'
;MIDFSFSIYDLEYFLLIFVRVSCFVYIAPYFGMNDTPARIRIGISFFTSILLYETLTPADAVVFDTVMEYAVIVMKEAIAGLLIGFGANICMAVVNFAGSIADMETGLSMATLLDPATKETTSITGVLYQYSFMLMLIASGMYRYLFGALADSFTLIPVNGVVFHADSLLQSMTEFMSDYILIGFRIVLPIFCVILLLNAILGVLAKVSPQLNMFAVGIQLKVLAGLTAMFLTTGMLPGAADFVYQEMKKMVVSFIGGMM
;
A
#
# COMPACT_ATOMS: atom_id res chain seq x y z
N MET A 1 -20.22 4.65 39.64
CA MET A 1 -18.84 4.80 40.13
C MET A 1 -17.98 4.05 39.15
N ILE A 2 -17.20 4.72 38.36
CA ILE A 2 -16.20 4.09 37.49
C ILE A 2 -14.99 3.89 38.39
N ASP A 3 -14.77 2.65 38.85
CA ASP A 3 -13.56 2.30 39.59
C ASP A 3 -12.38 2.29 38.62
N PHE A 4 -11.62 3.36 38.64
CA PHE A 4 -10.34 3.42 37.94
C PHE A 4 -9.23 2.76 38.79
N SER A 5 -9.36 1.49 39.07
CA SER A 5 -8.23 0.70 39.58
C SER A 5 -7.40 0.22 38.37
N PHE A 6 -6.60 1.11 37.79
CA PHE A 6 -5.68 0.75 36.73
C PHE A 6 -4.59 -0.17 37.29
N SER A 7 -4.67 -1.42 36.94
CA SER A 7 -3.73 -2.46 37.37
C SER A 7 -2.49 -2.49 36.46
N ILE A 8 -1.40 -3.05 36.94
CA ILE A 8 -0.21 -3.34 36.11
C ILE A 8 -0.59 -4.25 34.93
N TYR A 9 -1.50 -5.19 35.13
CA TYR A 9 -2.02 -6.08 34.08
C TYR A 9 -2.75 -5.31 32.96
N ASP A 10 -3.49 -4.27 33.30
CA ASP A 10 -4.17 -3.43 32.33
C ASP A 10 -3.17 -2.66 31.46
N LEU A 11 -2.05 -2.22 32.07
CA LEU A 11 -0.97 -1.56 31.35
C LEU A 11 -0.28 -2.51 30.37
N GLU A 12 0.01 -3.74 30.78
CA GLU A 12 0.63 -4.77 29.95
C GLU A 12 -0.26 -5.11 28.75
N TYR A 13 -1.55 -5.30 28.98
CA TYR A 13 -2.53 -5.55 27.94
C TYR A 13 -2.66 -4.38 26.97
N PHE A 14 -2.74 -3.15 27.49
CA PHE A 14 -2.77 -1.95 26.67
C PHE A 14 -1.50 -1.79 25.81
N LEU A 15 -0.33 -2.11 26.34
CA LEU A 15 0.92 -2.06 25.60
C LEU A 15 0.93 -3.05 24.43
N LEU A 16 0.37 -4.24 24.57
CA LEU A 16 0.27 -5.22 23.49
C LEU A 16 -0.65 -4.73 22.37
N ILE A 17 -1.81 -4.13 22.71
CA ILE A 17 -2.69 -3.48 21.74
C ILE A 17 -1.94 -2.35 21.04
N PHE A 18 -1.25 -1.49 21.80
CA PHE A 18 -0.50 -0.37 21.25
C PHE A 18 0.60 -0.81 20.29
N VAL A 19 1.28 -1.92 20.58
CA VAL A 19 2.32 -2.47 19.68
C VAL A 19 1.70 -2.92 18.35
N ARG A 20 0.62 -3.71 18.35
CA ARG A 20 -0.03 -4.16 17.10
C ARG A 20 -0.52 -2.95 16.29
N VAL A 21 -1.18 -1.99 16.93
CA VAL A 21 -1.70 -0.79 16.28
C VAL A 21 -0.57 0.09 15.73
N SER A 22 0.49 0.32 16.51
CA SER A 22 1.61 1.17 16.08
C SER A 22 2.36 0.57 14.90
N CYS A 23 2.60 -0.75 14.90
CA CYS A 23 3.22 -1.45 13.79
C CYS A 23 2.35 -1.40 12.52
N PHE A 24 1.03 -1.53 12.65
CA PHE A 24 0.10 -1.34 11.54
C PHE A 24 0.18 0.09 10.99
N VAL A 25 0.04 1.11 11.82
CA VAL A 25 0.06 2.53 11.41
C VAL A 25 1.39 2.91 10.77
N TYR A 26 2.49 2.28 11.18
CA TYR A 26 3.82 2.55 10.62
C TYR A 26 3.93 2.17 9.14
N ILE A 27 3.27 1.08 8.71
CA ILE A 27 3.34 0.55 7.33
C ILE A 27 2.09 0.88 6.52
N ALA A 28 0.91 0.99 7.15
CA ALA A 28 -0.36 1.18 6.44
C ALA A 28 -0.29 2.35 5.44
N PRO A 29 -0.92 2.20 4.24
CA PRO A 29 -0.97 3.27 3.26
C PRO A 29 -1.57 4.53 3.88
N TYR A 30 -1.15 5.69 3.44
CA TYR A 30 -1.48 7.01 3.97
C TYR A 30 -0.72 7.40 5.24
N PHE A 31 -0.66 6.56 6.27
CA PHE A 31 0.06 6.86 7.51
C PHE A 31 1.55 6.53 7.41
N GLY A 32 1.90 5.51 6.65
CA GLY A 32 3.28 5.05 6.42
C GLY A 32 4.09 5.90 5.43
N MET A 33 3.53 7.00 4.89
CA MET A 33 4.26 7.86 3.94
C MET A 33 5.47 8.52 4.61
N ASN A 34 6.57 8.62 3.86
CA ASN A 34 7.84 9.16 4.37
C ASN A 34 7.71 10.58 4.96
N ASP A 35 6.79 11.39 4.41
CA ASP A 35 6.57 12.78 4.83
C ASP A 35 5.72 12.92 6.09
N THR A 36 5.13 11.82 6.60
CA THR A 36 4.32 11.87 7.82
C THR A 36 5.22 11.90 9.06
N PRO A 37 5.19 12.98 9.87
CA PRO A 37 6.01 13.07 11.08
C PRO A 37 5.72 11.93 12.06
N ALA A 38 6.77 11.34 12.64
CA ALA A 38 6.65 10.23 13.58
C ALA A 38 5.72 10.56 14.78
N ARG A 39 5.68 11.83 15.19
CA ARG A 39 4.79 12.30 16.28
C ARG A 39 3.31 12.09 15.96
N ILE A 40 2.91 12.30 14.69
CA ILE A 40 1.52 12.10 14.24
C ILE A 40 1.19 10.61 14.24
N ARG A 41 2.09 9.77 13.75
CA ARG A 41 1.91 8.29 13.74
C ARG A 41 1.73 7.76 15.17
N ILE A 42 2.59 8.18 16.09
CA ILE A 42 2.51 7.79 17.51
C ILE A 42 1.20 8.28 18.12
N GLY A 43 0.79 9.52 17.84
CA GLY A 43 -0.46 10.09 18.34
C GLY A 43 -1.68 9.31 17.87
N ILE A 44 -1.77 9.01 16.56
CA ILE A 44 -2.86 8.21 15.98
C ILE A 44 -2.87 6.80 16.58
N SER A 45 -1.71 6.16 16.69
CA SER A 45 -1.59 4.83 17.28
C SER A 45 -2.07 4.81 18.72
N PHE A 46 -1.68 5.80 19.51
CA PHE A 46 -2.06 5.92 20.91
C PHE A 46 -3.58 6.12 21.10
N PHE A 47 -4.18 7.07 20.37
CA PHE A 47 -5.62 7.28 20.43
C PHE A 47 -6.42 6.07 19.95
N THR A 48 -6.01 5.45 18.85
CA THR A 48 -6.66 4.24 18.35
C THR A 48 -6.56 3.10 19.37
N SER A 49 -5.41 2.95 20.04
CA SER A 49 -5.22 1.90 21.05
C SER A 49 -6.09 2.13 22.28
N ILE A 50 -6.30 3.39 22.72
CA ILE A 50 -7.24 3.70 23.81
C ILE A 50 -8.66 3.30 23.43
N LEU A 51 -9.11 3.69 22.21
CA LEU A 51 -10.45 3.35 21.75
C LEU A 51 -10.67 1.83 21.66
N LEU A 52 -9.65 1.11 21.19
CA LEU A 52 -9.71 -0.36 21.12
C LEU A 52 -9.69 -0.98 22.51
N TYR A 53 -8.90 -0.50 23.44
CA TYR A 53 -8.86 -0.97 24.82
C TYR A 53 -10.23 -0.87 25.50
N GLU A 54 -10.95 0.25 25.29
CA GLU A 54 -12.30 0.46 25.82
C GLU A 54 -13.36 -0.46 25.19
N THR A 55 -13.15 -0.87 23.92
CA THR A 55 -14.10 -1.73 23.19
C THR A 55 -13.81 -3.21 23.35
N LEU A 56 -12.55 -3.56 23.52
CA LEU A 56 -12.14 -4.93 23.79
C LEU A 56 -12.34 -5.20 25.29
N THR A 57 -13.36 -5.97 25.64
CA THR A 57 -13.48 -6.49 27.02
C THR A 57 -12.17 -7.14 27.40
N PRO A 58 -11.58 -6.79 28.55
CA PRO A 58 -10.32 -7.40 28.97
C PRO A 58 -10.49 -8.90 28.98
N ALA A 59 -9.83 -9.56 28.04
CA ALA A 59 -9.64 -10.99 28.09
C ALA A 59 -8.83 -11.32 29.36
N ASP A 60 -8.90 -12.59 29.78
CA ASP A 60 -8.13 -13.10 30.92
C ASP A 60 -6.72 -12.53 30.95
N ALA A 61 -6.20 -12.27 32.15
CA ALA A 61 -4.86 -11.73 32.34
C ALA A 61 -3.86 -12.49 31.47
N VAL A 62 -3.05 -11.75 30.71
CA VAL A 62 -2.02 -12.37 29.86
C VAL A 62 -1.07 -13.14 30.76
N VAL A 63 -1.12 -14.47 30.71
CA VAL A 63 -0.30 -15.33 31.56
C VAL A 63 1.07 -15.46 30.93
N PHE A 64 2.08 -15.02 31.64
CA PHE A 64 3.50 -15.21 31.30
C PHE A 64 4.31 -15.40 32.59
N ASP A 65 5.26 -16.30 32.59
CA ASP A 65 6.09 -16.59 33.75
C ASP A 65 7.40 -15.83 33.75
N THR A 66 7.87 -15.41 32.57
CA THR A 66 9.15 -14.74 32.41
C THR A 66 9.06 -13.50 31.50
N VAL A 67 9.95 -12.52 31.74
CA VAL A 67 10.09 -11.34 30.86
C VAL A 67 10.38 -11.75 29.40
N MET A 68 11.06 -12.87 29.18
CA MET A 68 11.33 -13.40 27.84
C MET A 68 10.05 -13.83 27.12
N GLU A 69 9.13 -14.47 27.83
CA GLU A 69 7.82 -14.86 27.25
C GLU A 69 7.01 -13.64 26.87
N TYR A 70 6.98 -12.61 27.73
CA TYR A 70 6.32 -11.35 27.39
C TYR A 70 6.94 -10.70 26.15
N ALA A 71 8.28 -10.71 26.02
CA ALA A 71 8.95 -10.18 24.83
C ALA A 71 8.56 -10.95 23.55
N VAL A 72 8.39 -12.29 23.63
CA VAL A 72 7.91 -13.09 22.50
C VAL A 72 6.47 -12.70 22.12
N ILE A 73 5.59 -12.47 23.10
CA ILE A 73 4.22 -12.03 22.86
C ILE A 73 4.23 -10.64 22.15
N VAL A 74 5.01 -9.71 22.66
CA VAL A 74 5.19 -8.38 22.03
C VAL A 74 5.66 -8.49 20.58
N MET A 75 6.62 -9.38 20.30
CA MET A 75 7.09 -9.61 18.92
C MET A 75 5.99 -10.20 18.02
N LYS A 76 5.21 -11.14 18.51
CA LYS A 76 4.06 -11.70 17.77
C LYS A 76 3.04 -10.62 17.42
N GLU A 77 2.69 -9.77 18.38
CA GLU A 77 1.78 -8.65 18.17
C GLU A 77 2.33 -7.62 17.17
N ALA A 78 3.62 -7.32 17.28
CA ALA A 78 4.30 -6.44 16.33
C ALA A 78 4.25 -7.01 14.90
N ILE A 79 4.58 -8.28 14.71
CA ILE A 79 4.54 -8.93 13.39
C ILE A 79 3.11 -8.98 12.85
N ALA A 80 2.11 -9.27 13.70
CA ALA A 80 0.71 -9.25 13.27
C ALA A 80 0.29 -7.87 12.75
N GLY A 81 0.60 -6.80 13.47
CA GLY A 81 0.35 -5.43 13.02
C GLY A 81 1.07 -5.08 11.72
N LEU A 82 2.35 -5.47 11.61
CA LEU A 82 3.14 -5.27 10.39
C LEU A 82 2.54 -6.00 9.19
N LEU A 83 2.11 -7.26 9.34
CA LEU A 83 1.53 -8.05 8.25
C LEU A 83 0.19 -7.45 7.77
N ILE A 84 -0.69 -7.03 8.66
CA ILE A 84 -1.95 -6.39 8.30
C ILE A 84 -1.67 -5.07 7.54
N GLY A 85 -0.76 -4.23 8.05
CA GLY A 85 -0.36 -2.99 7.40
C GLY A 85 0.35 -3.21 6.07
N PHE A 86 1.20 -4.21 5.98
CA PHE A 86 1.91 -4.59 4.77
C PHE A 86 0.95 -5.09 3.68
N GLY A 87 -0.03 -5.92 4.03
CA GLY A 87 -1.05 -6.38 3.08
C GLY A 87 -1.84 -5.23 2.44
N ALA A 88 -2.10 -4.17 3.21
CA ALA A 88 -2.69 -2.97 2.65
C ALA A 88 -1.70 -2.16 1.79
N ASN A 89 -0.46 -2.01 2.23
CA ASN A 89 0.53 -1.15 1.57
C ASN A 89 1.05 -1.72 0.26
N ILE A 90 1.25 -3.04 0.18
CA ILE A 90 1.77 -3.69 -1.02
C ILE A 90 0.84 -3.49 -2.23
N CYS A 91 -0.48 -3.37 -1.99
CA CYS A 91 -1.45 -3.08 -3.04
C CYS A 91 -1.25 -1.69 -3.65
N MET A 92 -0.75 -0.72 -2.88
CA MET A 92 -0.41 0.60 -3.41
C MET A 92 0.86 0.59 -4.28
N ALA A 93 1.76 -0.37 -4.08
CA ALA A 93 2.94 -0.53 -4.92
C ALA A 93 2.59 -0.87 -6.38
N VAL A 94 1.43 -1.50 -6.63
CA VAL A 94 0.89 -1.75 -7.99
C VAL A 94 0.74 -0.45 -8.78
N VAL A 95 0.31 0.61 -8.10
CA VAL A 95 0.07 1.93 -8.70
C VAL A 95 1.39 2.56 -9.16
N ASN A 96 2.43 2.48 -8.32
CA ASN A 96 3.77 2.93 -8.68
C ASN A 96 4.36 2.11 -9.82
N PHE A 97 4.16 0.81 -9.83
CA PHE A 97 4.58 -0.08 -10.90
C PHE A 97 3.91 0.31 -12.24
N ALA A 98 2.59 0.53 -12.24
CA ALA A 98 1.86 0.99 -13.43
C ALA A 98 2.40 2.33 -13.95
N GLY A 99 2.64 3.30 -13.05
CA GLY A 99 3.23 4.58 -13.42
C GLY A 99 4.64 4.46 -13.99
N SER A 100 5.45 3.57 -13.44
CA SER A 100 6.82 3.32 -13.96
C SER A 100 6.80 2.75 -15.37
N ILE A 101 5.87 1.83 -15.68
CA ILE A 101 5.69 1.33 -17.04
C ILE A 101 5.23 2.46 -17.97
N ALA A 102 4.29 3.30 -17.52
CA ALA A 102 3.84 4.45 -18.30
C ALA A 102 5.00 5.41 -18.64
N ASP A 103 5.86 5.71 -17.68
CA ASP A 103 7.04 6.56 -17.90
C ASP A 103 8.06 5.93 -18.86
N MET A 104 8.27 4.62 -18.77
CA MET A 104 9.15 3.91 -19.70
C MET A 104 8.61 3.98 -21.14
N GLU A 105 7.33 3.74 -21.33
CA GLU A 105 6.69 3.75 -22.66
C GLU A 105 6.62 5.15 -23.28
N THR A 106 6.30 6.16 -22.47
CA THR A 106 6.20 7.55 -22.93
C THR A 106 7.56 8.22 -23.13
N GLY A 107 8.63 7.64 -22.57
CA GLY A 107 9.97 8.23 -22.58
C GLY A 107 10.23 9.23 -21.45
N LEU A 108 9.28 9.45 -20.53
CA LEU A 108 9.47 10.32 -19.36
C LEU A 108 10.59 9.79 -18.44
N SER A 109 10.86 8.49 -18.43
CA SER A 109 11.97 7.90 -17.71
C SER A 109 13.35 8.46 -18.12
N MET A 110 13.48 8.99 -19.34
CA MET A 110 14.70 9.67 -19.78
C MET A 110 14.95 10.97 -19.01
N ALA A 111 13.91 11.68 -18.57
CA ALA A 111 14.03 12.88 -17.78
C ALA A 111 14.55 12.58 -16.35
N THR A 112 14.18 11.45 -15.78
CA THR A 112 14.66 11.02 -14.45
C THR A 112 16.12 10.58 -14.47
N LEU A 113 16.58 9.99 -15.57
CA LEU A 113 17.99 9.61 -15.77
C LEU A 113 18.94 10.81 -15.94
N LEU A 114 18.38 11.97 -16.34
CA LEU A 114 19.16 13.20 -16.60
C LEU A 114 19.32 14.10 -15.37
N ASP A 115 18.65 13.79 -14.25
CA ASP A 115 18.79 14.55 -13.01
C ASP A 115 19.58 13.77 -11.94
N PRO A 116 20.92 13.93 -11.93
CA PRO A 116 21.76 13.26 -10.93
C PRO A 116 21.64 13.86 -9.51
N ALA A 117 20.88 14.95 -9.33
CA ALA A 117 20.69 15.61 -8.05
C ALA A 117 19.68 14.90 -7.13
N THR A 118 18.70 14.21 -7.72
CA THR A 118 17.75 13.39 -6.98
C THR A 118 18.28 11.95 -6.89
N LYS A 119 18.74 11.56 -5.72
CA LYS A 119 19.29 10.20 -5.49
C LYS A 119 18.24 9.08 -5.64
N GLU A 120 16.99 9.39 -5.88
CA GLU A 120 15.89 8.46 -6.08
C GLU A 120 15.36 8.59 -7.52
N THR A 121 15.45 7.50 -8.27
CA THR A 121 14.80 7.36 -9.58
C THR A 121 13.29 7.15 -9.38
N THR A 122 12.58 8.19 -9.04
CA THR A 122 11.12 8.14 -8.88
C THR A 122 10.43 8.37 -10.23
N SER A 123 9.50 7.48 -10.55
CA SER A 123 8.61 7.62 -11.70
C SER A 123 7.70 8.83 -11.51
N ILE A 124 7.69 9.78 -12.45
CA ILE A 124 6.86 10.98 -12.39
C ILE A 124 5.37 10.60 -12.42
N THR A 125 4.99 9.73 -13.34
CA THR A 125 3.62 9.22 -13.45
C THR A 125 3.25 8.35 -12.25
N GLY A 126 4.20 7.57 -11.72
CA GLY A 126 4.01 6.76 -10.53
C GLY A 126 3.66 7.59 -9.31
N VAL A 127 4.39 8.67 -9.08
CA VAL A 127 4.12 9.62 -7.98
C VAL A 127 2.75 10.30 -8.17
N LEU A 128 2.43 10.78 -9.38
CA LEU A 128 1.14 11.39 -9.68
C LEU A 128 -0.02 10.41 -9.40
N TYR A 129 0.09 9.18 -9.86
CA TYR A 129 -0.91 8.14 -9.62
C TYR A 129 -1.00 7.79 -8.15
N GLN A 130 0.12 7.64 -7.45
CA GLN A 130 0.16 7.34 -6.02
C GLN A 130 -0.62 8.37 -5.21
N TYR A 131 -0.36 9.66 -5.40
CA TYR A 131 -1.10 10.71 -4.70
C TYR A 131 -2.58 10.76 -5.11
N SER A 132 -2.90 10.53 -6.39
CA SER A 132 -4.27 10.47 -6.86
C SER A 132 -5.06 9.32 -6.21
N PHE A 133 -4.47 8.12 -6.15
CA PHE A 133 -5.07 6.95 -5.48
C PHE A 133 -5.19 7.17 -3.97
N MET A 134 -4.20 7.83 -3.33
CA MET A 134 -4.30 8.19 -1.91
C MET A 134 -5.47 9.13 -1.63
N LEU A 135 -5.66 10.15 -2.47
CA LEU A 135 -6.83 11.04 -2.35
C LEU A 135 -8.15 10.29 -2.54
N MET A 136 -8.20 9.37 -3.50
CA MET A 136 -9.36 8.51 -3.72
C MET A 136 -9.60 7.56 -2.55
N LEU A 137 -8.56 7.02 -1.92
CA LEU A 137 -8.65 6.19 -0.72
C LEU A 137 -9.30 6.95 0.44
N ILE A 138 -8.95 8.23 0.61
CA ILE A 138 -9.56 9.10 1.61
C ILE A 138 -11.02 9.40 1.22
N ALA A 139 -11.27 9.80 -0.01
CA ALA A 139 -12.60 10.18 -0.50
C ALA A 139 -13.59 9.01 -0.48
N SER A 140 -13.15 7.79 -0.78
CA SER A 140 -13.98 6.58 -0.73
C SER A 140 -14.27 6.07 0.68
N GLY A 141 -13.57 6.60 1.69
CA GLY A 141 -13.68 6.12 3.06
C GLY A 141 -13.00 4.78 3.32
N MET A 142 -12.16 4.30 2.40
CA MET A 142 -11.44 3.03 2.52
C MET A 142 -10.54 2.98 3.77
N TYR A 143 -10.04 4.12 4.24
CA TYR A 143 -9.29 4.21 5.50
C TYR A 143 -10.09 3.69 6.70
N ARG A 144 -11.43 3.88 6.72
CA ARG A 144 -12.32 3.34 7.77
C ARG A 144 -12.33 1.82 7.75
N TYR A 145 -12.34 1.23 6.56
CA TYR A 145 -12.26 -0.22 6.40
C TYR A 145 -10.94 -0.75 6.98
N LEU A 146 -9.81 -0.10 6.71
CA LEU A 146 -8.51 -0.52 7.23
C LEU A 146 -8.45 -0.50 8.75
N PHE A 147 -8.96 0.55 9.39
CA PHE A 147 -9.07 0.58 10.85
C PHE A 147 -10.10 -0.41 11.39
N GLY A 148 -11.23 -0.62 10.68
CA GLY A 148 -12.20 -1.67 11.02
C GLY A 148 -11.57 -3.05 10.96
N ALA A 149 -10.84 -3.38 9.89
CA ALA A 149 -10.15 -4.66 9.76
C ALA A 149 -9.08 -4.86 10.85
N LEU A 150 -8.38 -3.78 11.26
CA LEU A 150 -7.47 -3.84 12.40
C LEU A 150 -8.23 -4.14 13.70
N ALA A 151 -9.36 -3.49 13.95
CA ALA A 151 -10.20 -3.76 15.13
C ALA A 151 -10.74 -5.20 15.12
N ASP A 152 -11.27 -5.65 13.96
CA ASP A 152 -11.77 -7.01 13.78
C ASP A 152 -10.66 -8.06 13.98
N SER A 153 -9.40 -7.71 13.67
CA SER A 153 -8.27 -8.60 13.92
C SER A 153 -8.08 -8.94 15.39
N PHE A 154 -8.46 -8.08 16.32
CA PHE A 154 -8.40 -8.37 17.75
C PHE A 154 -9.53 -9.29 18.23
N THR A 155 -10.67 -9.29 17.53
CA THR A 155 -11.77 -10.22 17.83
C THR A 155 -11.51 -11.60 17.27
N LEU A 156 -10.87 -11.69 16.10
CA LEU A 156 -10.51 -12.94 15.44
C LEU A 156 -9.26 -13.57 16.05
N ILE A 157 -8.27 -12.74 16.37
CA ILE A 157 -6.99 -13.14 16.95
C ILE A 157 -6.80 -12.35 18.25
N PRO A 158 -7.27 -12.88 19.38
CA PRO A 158 -7.10 -12.24 20.68
C PRO A 158 -5.62 -11.94 20.96
N VAL A 159 -5.37 -11.02 21.88
CA VAL A 159 -4.00 -10.73 22.33
C VAL A 159 -3.35 -12.02 22.81
N ASN A 160 -2.11 -12.28 22.38
CA ASN A 160 -1.37 -13.56 22.56
C ASN A 160 -1.90 -14.77 21.76
N GLY A 161 -2.99 -14.63 20.98
CA GLY A 161 -3.56 -15.72 20.16
C GLY A 161 -2.94 -15.88 18.78
N VAL A 162 -1.91 -15.14 18.43
CA VAL A 162 -1.30 -15.14 17.08
C VAL A 162 -0.57 -16.47 16.82
N VAL A 163 -1.00 -17.17 15.75
CA VAL A 163 -0.34 -18.37 15.21
C VAL A 163 -0.01 -18.15 13.75
N PHE A 164 1.27 -18.22 13.37
CA PHE A 164 1.67 -17.97 11.98
C PHE A 164 1.63 -19.27 11.16
N HIS A 165 0.76 -19.30 10.14
CA HIS A 165 0.68 -20.36 9.15
C HIS A 165 1.47 -19.95 7.91
N ALA A 166 2.76 -20.31 7.88
CA ALA A 166 3.69 -19.89 6.82
C ALA A 166 3.19 -20.28 5.41
N ASP A 167 2.60 -21.45 5.26
CA ASP A 167 2.10 -21.93 3.97
C ASP A 167 0.95 -21.05 3.44
N SER A 168 -0.01 -20.69 4.31
CA SER A 168 -1.12 -19.79 3.95
C SER A 168 -0.65 -18.39 3.60
N LEU A 169 0.30 -17.85 4.36
CA LEU A 169 0.88 -16.53 4.09
C LEU A 169 1.66 -16.52 2.76
N LEU A 170 2.45 -17.56 2.48
CA LEU A 170 3.18 -17.69 1.22
C LEU A 170 2.24 -17.87 0.03
N GLN A 171 1.17 -18.64 0.19
CA GLN A 171 0.15 -18.79 -0.87
C GLN A 171 -0.49 -17.44 -1.19
N SER A 172 -0.92 -16.69 -0.16
CA SER A 172 -1.50 -15.35 -0.32
C SER A 172 -0.57 -14.39 -1.05
N MET A 173 0.72 -14.42 -0.71
CA MET A 173 1.74 -13.61 -1.39
C MET A 173 1.93 -14.02 -2.85
N THR A 174 1.89 -15.32 -3.15
CA THR A 174 2.07 -15.82 -4.51
C THR A 174 0.87 -15.45 -5.41
N GLU A 175 -0.35 -15.58 -4.88
CA GLU A 175 -1.57 -15.15 -5.57
C GLU A 175 -1.52 -13.64 -5.83
N PHE A 176 -1.16 -12.85 -4.82
CA PHE A 176 -1.00 -11.41 -4.96
C PHE A 176 0.03 -11.02 -6.03
N MET A 177 1.17 -11.71 -6.12
CA MET A 177 2.19 -11.41 -7.13
C MET A 177 1.65 -11.58 -8.55
N SER A 178 0.78 -12.56 -8.77
CA SER A 178 0.10 -12.73 -10.06
C SER A 178 -0.86 -11.57 -10.35
N ASP A 179 -1.69 -11.22 -9.36
CA ASP A 179 -2.65 -10.12 -9.47
C ASP A 179 -1.97 -8.76 -9.59
N TYR A 180 -0.82 -8.57 -8.92
CA TYR A 180 0.02 -7.36 -8.97
C TYR A 180 0.39 -7.00 -10.41
N ILE A 181 0.94 -7.96 -11.15
CA ILE A 181 1.36 -7.76 -12.54
C ILE A 181 0.14 -7.46 -13.41
N LEU A 182 -0.93 -8.23 -13.25
CA LEU A 182 -2.14 -8.10 -14.05
C LEU A 182 -2.82 -6.74 -13.85
N ILE A 183 -2.97 -6.31 -12.61
CA ILE A 183 -3.59 -5.02 -12.27
C ILE A 183 -2.72 -3.87 -12.75
N GLY A 184 -1.40 -3.95 -12.54
CA GLY A 184 -0.46 -2.92 -12.99
C GLY A 184 -0.53 -2.70 -14.50
N PHE A 185 -0.52 -3.78 -15.28
CA PHE A 185 -0.71 -3.70 -16.73
C PHE A 185 -2.10 -3.17 -17.11
N ARG A 186 -3.15 -3.56 -16.40
CA ARG A 186 -4.52 -3.10 -16.68
C ARG A 186 -4.67 -1.60 -16.51
N ILE A 187 -3.99 -1.01 -15.51
CA ILE A 187 -3.99 0.43 -15.28
C ILE A 187 -3.29 1.17 -16.43
N VAL A 188 -2.17 0.64 -16.92
CA VAL A 188 -1.36 1.30 -17.94
C VAL A 188 -1.81 0.99 -19.36
N LEU A 189 -2.63 -0.03 -19.57
CA LEU A 189 -3.05 -0.54 -20.86
C LEU A 189 -3.52 0.54 -21.86
N PRO A 190 -4.36 1.53 -21.49
CA PRO A 190 -4.79 2.56 -22.42
C PRO A 190 -3.62 3.40 -22.95
N ILE A 191 -2.68 3.76 -22.09
CA ILE A 191 -1.49 4.53 -22.45
C ILE A 191 -0.59 3.67 -23.33
N PHE A 192 -0.36 2.43 -22.93
CA PHE A 192 0.43 1.45 -23.66
C PHE A 192 -0.07 1.25 -25.09
N CYS A 193 -1.38 1.10 -25.30
CA CYS A 193 -1.97 0.96 -26.62
C CYS A 193 -1.73 2.20 -27.50
N VAL A 194 -1.90 3.40 -26.96
CA VAL A 194 -1.65 4.66 -27.71
C VAL A 194 -0.19 4.76 -28.13
N ILE A 195 0.74 4.48 -27.21
CA ILE A 195 2.18 4.55 -27.51
C ILE A 195 2.61 3.46 -28.49
N LEU A 196 2.01 2.27 -28.41
CA LEU A 196 2.30 1.17 -29.34
C LEU A 196 1.89 1.54 -30.77
N LEU A 197 0.70 2.13 -30.95
CA LEU A 197 0.25 2.67 -32.25
C LEU A 197 1.18 3.77 -32.73
N LEU A 198 1.58 4.68 -31.86
CA LEU A 198 2.52 5.73 -32.20
C LEU A 198 3.88 5.18 -32.66
N ASN A 199 4.39 4.16 -31.96
CA ASN A 199 5.63 3.49 -32.35
C ASN A 199 5.55 2.88 -33.78
N ALA A 200 4.41 2.28 -34.13
CA ALA A 200 4.18 1.75 -35.47
C ALA A 200 4.19 2.88 -36.52
N ILE A 201 3.51 4.01 -36.24
CA ILE A 201 3.50 5.19 -37.12
C ILE A 201 4.92 5.75 -37.30
N LEU A 202 5.67 5.93 -36.21
CA LEU A 202 7.05 6.43 -36.25
C LEU A 202 7.96 5.48 -37.02
N GLY A 203 7.78 4.16 -36.95
CA GLY A 203 8.50 3.18 -37.71
C GLY A 203 8.27 3.31 -39.22
N VAL A 204 7.02 3.57 -39.64
CA VAL A 204 6.68 3.85 -41.04
C VAL A 204 7.30 5.18 -41.50
N LEU A 205 7.17 6.24 -40.68
CA LEU A 205 7.74 7.55 -40.99
C LEU A 205 9.26 7.50 -41.14
N ALA A 206 9.96 6.75 -40.33
CA ALA A 206 11.41 6.57 -40.42
C ALA A 206 11.85 5.98 -41.78
N LYS A 207 11.01 5.15 -42.38
CA LYS A 207 11.26 4.56 -43.70
C LYS A 207 10.92 5.50 -44.84
N VAL A 208 9.88 6.32 -44.68
CA VAL A 208 9.42 7.27 -45.73
C VAL A 208 10.28 8.55 -45.77
N SER A 209 10.70 9.01 -44.58
CA SER A 209 11.46 10.28 -44.46
C SER A 209 12.74 10.08 -43.62
N PRO A 210 13.77 9.41 -44.20
CA PRO A 210 15.00 9.09 -43.47
C PRO A 210 15.84 10.31 -43.09
N GLN A 211 15.52 11.50 -43.63
CA GLN A 211 16.18 12.77 -43.32
C GLN A 211 15.78 13.33 -41.94
N LEU A 212 14.65 12.89 -41.38
CA LEU A 212 14.20 13.32 -40.05
C LEU A 212 14.96 12.56 -39.00
N ASN A 213 15.46 13.26 -37.99
CA ASN A 213 16.01 12.60 -36.81
C ASN A 213 14.86 11.98 -35.97
N MET A 214 14.48 10.76 -36.33
CA MET A 214 13.35 10.06 -35.70
C MET A 214 13.54 9.80 -34.21
N PHE A 215 14.77 9.82 -33.72
CA PHE A 215 15.02 9.68 -32.28
C PHE A 215 14.54 10.95 -31.52
N ALA A 216 14.95 12.12 -31.97
CA ALA A 216 14.57 13.37 -31.32
C ALA A 216 13.07 13.67 -31.46
N VAL A 217 12.52 13.55 -32.67
CA VAL A 217 11.09 13.75 -32.94
C VAL A 217 10.23 12.71 -32.25
N GLY A 218 10.70 11.46 -32.23
CA GLY A 218 9.97 10.34 -31.63
C GLY A 218 9.75 10.52 -30.13
N ILE A 219 10.75 10.94 -29.37
CA ILE A 219 10.62 11.18 -27.93
C ILE A 219 9.59 12.28 -27.66
N GLN A 220 9.67 13.40 -28.39
CA GLN A 220 8.74 14.53 -28.21
C GLN A 220 7.28 14.13 -28.49
N LEU A 221 7.05 13.36 -29.57
CA LEU A 221 5.72 12.87 -29.91
C LEU A 221 5.19 11.85 -28.90
N LYS A 222 6.05 10.97 -28.40
CA LYS A 222 5.67 10.00 -27.35
C LYS A 222 5.25 10.70 -26.06
N VAL A 223 6.02 11.69 -25.59
CA VAL A 223 5.68 12.46 -24.39
C VAL A 223 4.35 13.18 -24.59
N LEU A 224 4.16 13.86 -25.72
CA LEU A 224 2.91 14.58 -26.01
C LEU A 224 1.71 13.61 -26.07
N ALA A 225 1.83 12.51 -26.81
CA ALA A 225 0.76 11.50 -26.93
C ALA A 225 0.50 10.80 -25.60
N GLY A 226 1.54 10.49 -24.82
CA GLY A 226 1.42 9.87 -23.51
C GLY A 226 0.69 10.77 -22.51
N LEU A 227 1.08 12.05 -22.41
CA LEU A 227 0.40 13.02 -21.56
C LEU A 227 -1.07 13.24 -22.00
N THR A 228 -1.32 13.26 -23.30
CA THR A 228 -2.70 13.36 -23.82
C THR A 228 -3.52 12.10 -23.45
N ALA A 229 -2.95 10.92 -23.60
CA ALA A 229 -3.60 9.67 -23.21
C ALA A 229 -3.88 9.64 -21.70
N MET A 230 -2.92 10.06 -20.87
CA MET A 230 -3.10 10.15 -19.41
C MET A 230 -4.24 11.11 -19.05
N PHE A 231 -4.30 12.26 -19.69
CA PHE A 231 -5.39 13.23 -19.47
C PHE A 231 -6.76 12.63 -19.84
N LEU A 232 -6.86 11.99 -21.00
CA LEU A 232 -8.12 11.37 -21.45
C LEU A 232 -8.55 10.19 -20.54
N THR A 233 -7.59 9.47 -19.97
CA THR A 233 -7.84 8.31 -19.10
C THR A 233 -8.07 8.67 -17.62
N THR A 234 -7.93 9.95 -17.25
CA THR A 234 -8.15 10.42 -15.86
C THR A 234 -9.53 10.02 -15.34
N GLY A 235 -10.57 10.03 -16.18
CA GLY A 235 -11.92 9.57 -15.81
C GLY A 235 -12.04 8.08 -15.51
N MET A 236 -11.05 7.27 -15.88
CA MET A 236 -11.01 5.82 -15.59
C MET A 236 -10.29 5.51 -14.26
N LEU A 237 -9.55 6.46 -13.68
CA LEU A 237 -8.81 6.26 -12.44
C LEU A 237 -9.67 5.81 -11.25
N PRO A 238 -10.89 6.34 -11.02
CA PRO A 238 -11.74 5.85 -9.94
C PRO A 238 -12.06 4.35 -10.04
N GLY A 239 -12.37 3.87 -11.24
CA GLY A 239 -12.60 2.44 -11.47
C GLY A 239 -11.35 1.58 -11.25
N ALA A 240 -10.17 2.09 -11.61
CA ALA A 240 -8.90 1.44 -11.30
C ALA A 240 -8.62 1.43 -9.79
N ALA A 241 -8.94 2.54 -9.09
CA ALA A 241 -8.80 2.63 -7.64
C ALA A 241 -9.69 1.61 -6.92
N ASP A 242 -10.94 1.46 -7.33
CA ASP A 242 -11.85 0.46 -6.76
C ASP A 242 -11.28 -0.96 -6.89
N PHE A 243 -10.64 -1.25 -8.01
CA PHE A 243 -10.00 -2.55 -8.25
C PHE A 243 -8.84 -2.79 -7.26
N VAL A 244 -7.96 -1.80 -7.09
CA VAL A 244 -6.85 -1.86 -6.12
C VAL A 244 -7.39 -2.01 -4.69
N TYR A 245 -8.49 -1.32 -4.35
CA TYR A 245 -9.08 -1.40 -3.02
C TYR A 245 -9.74 -2.77 -2.74
N GLN A 246 -10.34 -3.41 -3.75
CA GLN A 246 -10.85 -4.77 -3.59
C GLN A 246 -9.69 -5.76 -3.31
N GLU A 247 -8.59 -5.61 -4.03
CA GLU A 247 -7.40 -6.44 -3.79
C GLU A 247 -6.78 -6.17 -2.41
N MET A 248 -6.75 -4.90 -1.98
CA MET A 248 -6.31 -4.53 -0.63
C MET A 248 -7.16 -5.21 0.45
N LYS A 249 -8.50 -5.24 0.29
CA LYS A 249 -9.39 -5.94 1.20
C LYS A 249 -9.09 -7.43 1.25
N LYS A 250 -8.95 -8.06 0.09
CA LYS A 250 -8.63 -9.49 -0.05
C LYS A 250 -7.32 -9.84 0.66
N MET A 251 -6.28 -9.02 0.45
CA MET A 251 -4.97 -9.24 1.07
C MET A 251 -4.99 -9.09 2.60
N VAL A 252 -5.64 -8.04 3.10
CA VAL A 252 -5.77 -7.83 4.55
C VAL A 252 -6.49 -9.01 5.22
N VAL A 253 -7.61 -9.46 4.63
CA VAL A 253 -8.37 -10.62 5.14
C VAL A 253 -7.54 -11.91 5.06
N SER A 254 -6.83 -12.13 3.96
CA SER A 254 -6.00 -13.31 3.77
C SER A 254 -4.84 -13.37 4.77
N PHE A 255 -4.20 -12.24 5.07
CA PHE A 255 -3.15 -12.19 6.08
C PHE A 255 -3.68 -12.39 7.49
N ILE A 256 -4.85 -11.84 7.83
CA ILE A 256 -5.50 -12.12 9.11
C ILE A 256 -5.80 -13.62 9.22
N GLY A 257 -6.36 -14.23 8.17
CA GLY A 257 -6.63 -15.67 8.13
C GLY A 257 -5.37 -16.54 8.23
N GLY A 258 -4.23 -16.07 7.72
CA GLY A 258 -2.95 -16.77 7.84
C GLY A 258 -2.29 -16.68 9.24
N MET A 259 -2.89 -15.88 10.14
CA MET A 259 -2.41 -15.69 11.52
C MET A 259 -3.38 -16.27 12.58
N MET A 260 -4.46 -16.89 12.14
CA MET A 260 -5.44 -17.60 13.00
C MET A 260 -5.01 -19.06 13.14
#